data_a999a6ec32620e14ae3fc2cebe102115
#
_entry.id   a999a6ec32620e14ae3fc2cebe102115
#
_cell.length_a   1.000
_cell.length_b   1.000
_cell.length_c   1.000
_cell.angle_alpha   90.00
_cell.angle_beta   90.00
_cell.angle_gamma   90.00
#
_symmetry.space_group_name_H-M   'P 1'
#
loop_
_entity.id
_entity.type
_entity.pdbx_description
1 polymer ?
#
loop_
_entity_poly.entity_id
_entity_poly.type
_entity_poly.pdbx_seq_one_letter_code
_entity_poly.pdbx_strand_id
1 'polypeptide(L)'
;MTTPLTPDAAARLAAALRMIYDRPQPAVPWRDGGNLPWDEPAFSERMLAQHLDQSHGAASRRLPEIRAMVQVMTDWLGLTEGNRLLDVTCGPGLYAAEFARRGIAVTGIDFGPASVRYAREHCVGLPVEIHQG
;
A
#
# COMPACT_ATOMS: atom_id res chain seq x y z
N MET A 1 26.90 -16.85 -20.48
CA MET A 1 26.61 -16.23 -21.81
C MET A 1 25.28 -15.50 -21.69
N THR A 2 25.27 -14.19 -21.87
CA THR A 2 24.02 -13.39 -21.83
C THR A 2 23.37 -13.44 -23.23
N THR A 3 22.11 -13.85 -23.28
CA THR A 3 21.35 -13.82 -24.52
C THR A 3 21.17 -12.36 -24.98
N PRO A 4 21.48 -12.01 -26.23
CA PRO A 4 21.30 -10.65 -26.73
C PRO A 4 19.79 -10.29 -26.74
N LEU A 5 19.49 -9.01 -26.51
CA LEU A 5 18.14 -8.49 -26.60
C LEU A 5 17.62 -8.59 -28.04
N THR A 6 16.35 -8.94 -28.21
CA THR A 6 15.69 -8.81 -29.51
C THR A 6 15.63 -7.34 -29.91
N PRO A 7 15.57 -7.01 -31.23
CA PRO A 7 15.47 -5.61 -31.69
C PRO A 7 14.29 -4.85 -31.07
N ASP A 8 13.15 -5.49 -30.91
CA ASP A 8 11.97 -4.91 -30.26
C ASP A 8 12.19 -4.64 -28.75
N ALA A 9 12.82 -5.57 -28.04
CA ALA A 9 13.18 -5.37 -26.63
C ALA A 9 14.22 -4.25 -26.46
N ALA A 10 15.19 -4.16 -27.38
CA ALA A 10 16.17 -3.08 -27.39
C ALA A 10 15.52 -1.71 -27.66
N ALA A 11 14.58 -1.63 -28.60
CA ALA A 11 13.84 -0.41 -28.90
C ALA A 11 12.98 0.06 -27.71
N ARG A 12 12.28 -0.85 -27.04
CA ARG A 12 11.51 -0.55 -25.81
C ARG A 12 12.39 -0.07 -24.67
N LEU A 13 13.54 -0.71 -24.48
CA LEU A 13 14.50 -0.28 -23.48
C LEU A 13 15.04 1.13 -23.78
N ALA A 14 15.39 1.40 -25.03
CA ALA A 14 15.86 2.72 -25.45
C ALA A 14 14.78 3.80 -25.25
N ALA A 15 13.52 3.51 -25.55
CA ALA A 15 12.40 4.42 -25.30
C ALA A 15 12.23 4.70 -23.80
N ALA A 16 12.26 3.67 -22.95
CA ALA A 16 12.16 3.82 -21.50
C ALA A 16 13.31 4.66 -20.93
N LEU A 17 14.55 4.42 -21.38
CA LEU A 17 15.72 5.21 -20.96
C LEU A 17 15.60 6.69 -21.39
N ARG A 18 15.05 6.96 -22.59
CA ARG A 18 14.78 8.34 -23.02
C ARG A 18 13.75 9.03 -22.13
N MET A 19 12.66 8.37 -21.77
CA MET A 19 11.66 8.93 -20.85
C MET A 19 12.29 9.34 -19.51
N ILE A 20 13.25 8.57 -19.00
CA ILE A 20 13.97 8.90 -17.77
C ILE A 20 14.93 10.08 -17.99
N TYR A 21 15.66 10.08 -19.09
CA TYR A 21 16.64 11.12 -19.42
C TYR A 21 15.98 12.47 -19.71
N ASP A 22 14.88 12.47 -20.46
CA ASP A 22 14.17 13.68 -20.92
C ASP A 22 13.20 14.24 -19.88
N ARG A 23 13.09 13.60 -18.71
CA ARG A 23 12.21 14.11 -17.64
C ARG A 23 12.64 15.50 -17.18
N PRO A 24 11.69 16.41 -16.89
CA PRO A 24 12.00 17.76 -16.45
C PRO A 24 12.77 17.80 -15.13
N GLN A 25 13.70 18.73 -15.04
CA GLN A 25 14.42 19.04 -13.81
C GLN A 25 14.18 20.53 -13.45
N PRO A 26 13.53 20.86 -12.34
CA PRO A 26 12.94 19.93 -11.34
C PRO A 26 11.74 19.16 -11.88
N ALA A 27 11.44 18.05 -11.22
CA ALA A 27 10.28 17.24 -11.59
C ALA A 27 8.99 18.05 -11.46
N VAL A 28 8.13 17.94 -12.48
CA VAL A 28 6.80 18.57 -12.44
C VAL A 28 5.80 17.50 -12.02
N PRO A 29 5.18 17.61 -10.82
CA PRO A 29 4.19 16.65 -10.36
C PRO A 29 3.04 16.50 -11.35
N TRP A 30 2.58 15.28 -11.55
CA TRP A 30 1.39 14.93 -12.36
C TRP A 30 1.48 15.27 -13.87
N ARG A 31 2.63 15.76 -14.35
CA ARG A 31 2.80 16.21 -15.74
C ARG A 31 2.52 15.09 -16.75
N ASP A 32 3.02 13.92 -16.52
CA ASP A 32 3.00 12.83 -17.48
C ASP A 32 1.82 11.88 -17.25
N GLY A 33 0.89 12.26 -16.40
CA GLY A 33 -0.26 11.45 -16.00
C GLY A 33 0.20 10.11 -15.41
N GLY A 34 -0.67 9.23 -15.13
CA GLY A 34 -0.30 7.87 -14.82
C GLY A 34 0.15 7.64 -13.38
N ASN A 35 -0.81 7.30 -12.60
CA ASN A 35 -0.59 6.55 -11.37
C ASN A 35 -0.28 5.09 -11.73
N LEU A 36 0.30 4.35 -10.80
CA LEU A 36 0.28 2.90 -10.90
C LEU A 36 -1.18 2.41 -10.93
N PRO A 37 -1.49 1.36 -11.67
CA PRO A 37 -2.89 0.92 -11.89
C PRO A 37 -3.41 0.15 -10.66
N TRP A 38 -3.47 0.83 -9.51
CA TRP A 38 -3.90 0.25 -8.24
C TRP A 38 -5.34 -0.29 -8.27
N ASP A 39 -6.19 0.32 -9.11
CA ASP A 39 -7.59 -0.05 -9.34
C ASP A 39 -7.76 -1.22 -10.32
N GLU A 40 -6.71 -1.56 -11.05
CA GLU A 40 -6.71 -2.69 -11.97
C GLU A 40 -6.67 -4.00 -11.16
N PRO A 41 -7.66 -4.91 -11.32
CA PRO A 41 -7.81 -6.08 -10.46
C PRO A 41 -6.57 -6.97 -10.39
N ALA A 42 -5.95 -7.29 -11.52
CA ALA A 42 -4.79 -8.18 -11.54
C ALA A 42 -3.55 -7.52 -10.90
N PHE A 43 -3.38 -6.21 -11.06
CA PHE A 43 -2.32 -5.47 -10.38
C PHE A 43 -2.58 -5.43 -8.87
N SER A 44 -3.81 -5.12 -8.45
CA SER A 44 -4.21 -5.06 -7.06
C SER A 44 -4.01 -6.39 -6.33
N GLU A 45 -4.33 -7.52 -6.97
CA GLU A 45 -4.06 -8.85 -6.39
C GLU A 45 -2.56 -9.12 -6.19
N ARG A 46 -1.72 -8.74 -7.15
CA ARG A 46 -0.26 -8.87 -6.99
C ARG A 46 0.27 -8.02 -5.86
N MET A 47 -0.26 -6.79 -5.70
CA MET A 47 0.15 -5.90 -4.62
C MET A 47 -0.34 -6.41 -3.26
N LEU A 48 -1.56 -6.94 -3.17
CA LEU A 48 -2.03 -7.60 -1.96
C LEU A 48 -1.10 -8.74 -1.53
N ALA A 49 -0.68 -9.59 -2.47
CA ALA A 49 0.27 -10.66 -2.18
C ALA A 49 1.60 -10.12 -1.61
N GLN A 50 2.10 -9.00 -2.14
CA GLN A 50 3.32 -8.34 -1.63
C GLN A 50 3.11 -7.74 -0.24
N HIS A 51 1.94 -7.19 0.06
CA HIS A 51 1.61 -6.67 1.39
C HIS A 51 1.53 -7.77 2.46
N LEU A 52 1.09 -8.95 2.09
CA LEU A 52 0.91 -10.07 3.02
C LEU A 52 2.16 -10.93 3.18
N ASP A 53 3.15 -10.78 2.31
CA ASP A 53 4.40 -11.53 2.38
C ASP A 53 5.24 -11.08 3.59
N GLN A 54 5.42 -11.99 4.54
CA GLN A 54 6.17 -11.74 5.77
C GLN A 54 7.67 -12.03 5.63
N SER A 55 8.13 -12.47 4.46
CA SER A 55 9.57 -12.72 4.20
C SER A 55 10.38 -11.44 4.04
N HIS A 56 9.71 -10.33 3.69
CA HIS A 56 10.31 -9.00 3.53
C HIS A 56 9.36 -7.87 3.98
N GLY A 57 9.87 -6.66 4.04
CA GLY A 57 9.09 -5.46 4.40
C GLY A 57 8.94 -4.46 3.25
N ALA A 58 8.86 -4.95 2.00
CA ALA A 58 8.91 -4.08 0.82
C ALA A 58 7.61 -3.29 0.59
N ALA A 59 6.46 -3.91 0.74
CA ALA A 59 5.14 -3.27 0.56
C ALA A 59 4.50 -2.90 1.90
N SER A 60 4.39 -3.84 2.84
CA SER A 60 4.04 -3.59 4.23
C SER A 60 5.18 -4.02 5.14
N ARG A 61 5.25 -3.43 6.34
CA ARG A 61 6.13 -3.94 7.39
C ARG A 61 5.65 -5.33 7.84
N ARG A 62 6.56 -6.13 8.38
CA ARG A 62 6.21 -7.42 8.97
C ARG A 62 5.34 -7.23 10.22
N LEU A 63 4.49 -8.16 10.52
CA LEU A 63 3.53 -8.05 11.63
C LEU A 63 4.15 -7.66 12.99
N PRO A 64 5.32 -8.20 13.40
CA PRO A 64 5.95 -7.75 14.65
C PRO A 64 6.35 -6.27 14.61
N GLU A 65 6.82 -5.77 13.47
CA GLU A 65 7.17 -4.37 13.28
C GLU A 65 5.94 -3.47 13.30
N ILE A 66 4.84 -3.88 12.65
CA ILE A 66 3.55 -3.18 12.68
C ILE A 66 3.07 -3.05 14.13
N ARG A 67 3.09 -4.13 14.91
CA ARG A 67 2.67 -4.12 16.32
C ARG A 67 3.51 -3.16 17.17
N ALA A 68 4.82 -3.18 16.98
CA ALA A 68 5.72 -2.26 17.68
C ALA A 68 5.44 -0.80 17.28
N MET A 69 5.25 -0.51 15.98
CA MET A 69 4.93 0.82 15.49
C MET A 69 3.58 1.31 16.01
N VAL A 70 2.55 0.46 16.00
CA VAL A 70 1.23 0.80 16.54
C VAL A 70 1.33 1.09 18.04
N GLN A 71 2.13 0.32 18.81
CA GLN A 71 2.36 0.62 20.22
C GLN A 71 2.98 2.00 20.41
N VAL A 72 4.06 2.30 19.70
CA VAL A 72 4.75 3.61 19.77
C VAL A 72 3.79 4.75 19.40
N MET A 73 3.01 4.60 18.32
CA MET A 73 2.04 5.62 17.90
C MET A 73 0.92 5.80 18.94
N THR A 74 0.42 4.70 19.51
CA THR A 74 -0.62 4.74 20.55
C THR A 74 -0.12 5.50 21.79
N ASP A 75 1.09 5.19 22.25
CA ASP A 75 1.68 5.84 23.42
C ASP A 75 1.99 7.32 23.15
N TRP A 76 2.59 7.61 21.99
CA TRP A 76 3.00 8.97 21.65
C TRP A 76 1.82 9.92 21.43
N LEU A 77 0.74 9.43 20.82
CA LEU A 77 -0.47 10.21 20.56
C LEU A 77 -1.46 10.17 21.74
N GLY A 78 -1.18 9.38 22.77
CA GLY A 78 -2.07 9.22 23.92
C GLY A 78 -3.42 8.57 23.56
N LEU A 79 -3.41 7.65 22.57
CA LEU A 79 -4.64 7.00 22.14
C LEU A 79 -5.12 5.98 23.16
N THR A 80 -6.42 6.00 23.41
CA THR A 80 -7.10 5.10 24.35
C THR A 80 -8.31 4.45 23.70
N GLU A 81 -8.87 3.44 24.34
CA GLU A 81 -10.14 2.85 23.91
C GLU A 81 -11.21 3.93 23.69
N GLY A 82 -11.98 3.79 22.62
CA GLY A 82 -13.01 4.76 22.21
C GLY A 82 -12.51 5.92 21.37
N ASN A 83 -11.20 6.12 21.20
CA ASN A 83 -10.69 7.08 20.24
C ASN A 83 -11.00 6.66 18.81
N ARG A 84 -10.98 7.63 17.90
CA ARG A 84 -11.23 7.43 16.47
C ARG A 84 -9.98 7.76 15.67
N LEU A 85 -9.68 6.93 14.66
CA LEU A 85 -8.52 7.07 13.79
C LEU A 85 -8.95 6.96 12.33
N LEU A 86 -8.42 7.82 11.49
CA LEU A 86 -8.53 7.73 10.03
C LEU A 86 -7.20 7.21 9.47
N ASP A 87 -7.26 6.08 8.78
CA ASP A 87 -6.12 5.45 8.08
C ASP A 87 -6.29 5.64 6.58
N VAL A 88 -5.63 6.64 6.03
CA VAL A 88 -5.65 6.94 4.59
C VAL A 88 -4.58 6.11 3.90
N THR A 89 -4.97 5.38 2.86
CA THR A 89 -4.16 4.34 2.20
C THR A 89 -3.91 3.13 3.10
N CYS A 90 -4.98 2.64 3.73
CA CYS A 90 -4.90 1.59 4.75
C CYS A 90 -4.42 0.23 4.20
N GLY A 91 -4.37 0.06 2.88
CA GLY A 91 -3.99 -1.19 2.25
C GLY A 91 -4.85 -2.37 2.71
N PRO A 92 -4.24 -3.53 3.03
CA PRO A 92 -4.97 -4.70 3.55
C PRO A 92 -5.42 -4.55 5.01
N GLY A 93 -5.38 -3.36 5.60
CA GLY A 93 -5.87 -3.07 6.94
C GLY A 93 -5.02 -3.63 8.09
N LEU A 94 -3.75 -3.93 7.87
CA LEU A 94 -2.91 -4.55 8.89
C LEU A 94 -2.70 -3.63 10.10
N TYR A 95 -2.47 -2.33 9.87
CA TYR A 95 -2.39 -1.32 10.94
C TYR A 95 -3.76 -1.07 11.56
N ALA A 96 -4.79 -0.92 10.73
CA ALA A 96 -6.16 -0.71 11.20
C ALA A 96 -6.61 -1.80 12.17
N ALA A 97 -6.34 -3.08 11.86
CA ALA A 97 -6.64 -4.20 12.73
C ALA A 97 -5.88 -4.14 14.08
N GLU A 98 -4.61 -3.73 14.07
CA GLU A 98 -3.81 -3.64 15.30
C GLU A 98 -4.25 -2.47 16.19
N PHE A 99 -4.67 -1.32 15.63
CA PHE A 99 -5.30 -0.24 16.39
C PHE A 99 -6.66 -0.67 16.95
N ALA A 100 -7.47 -1.33 16.14
CA ALA A 100 -8.81 -1.77 16.53
C ALA A 100 -8.80 -2.80 17.66
N ARG A 101 -7.79 -3.70 17.70
CA ARG A 101 -7.58 -4.63 18.85
C ARG A 101 -7.28 -3.92 20.16
N ARG A 102 -6.96 -2.63 20.14
CA ARG A 102 -6.77 -1.76 21.32
C ARG A 102 -8.02 -0.93 21.64
N GLY A 103 -9.16 -1.24 21.02
CA GLY A 103 -10.41 -0.53 21.22
C GLY A 103 -10.50 0.82 20.50
N ILE A 104 -9.59 1.12 19.57
CA ILE A 104 -9.62 2.33 18.77
C ILE A 104 -10.50 2.08 17.54
N ALA A 105 -11.52 2.91 17.33
CA ALA A 105 -12.36 2.82 16.15
C ALA A 105 -11.62 3.36 14.92
N VAL A 106 -11.46 2.54 13.87
CA VAL A 106 -10.69 2.93 12.68
C VAL A 106 -11.60 3.05 11.46
N THR A 107 -11.47 4.16 10.75
CA THR A 107 -11.98 4.30 9.37
C THR A 107 -10.79 4.19 8.42
N GLY A 108 -10.76 3.16 7.60
CA GLY A 108 -9.72 2.94 6.58
C GLY A 108 -10.22 3.31 5.20
N ILE A 109 -9.38 3.95 4.40
CA ILE A 109 -9.63 4.27 2.99
C ILE A 109 -8.49 3.71 2.15
N ASP A 110 -8.81 2.97 1.11
CA ASP A 110 -7.82 2.50 0.15
C ASP A 110 -8.41 2.40 -1.26
N PHE A 111 -7.54 2.51 -2.25
CA PHE A 111 -7.90 2.54 -3.66
C PHE A 111 -7.92 1.14 -4.29
N GLY A 112 -7.05 0.24 -3.83
CA GLY A 112 -6.87 -1.10 -4.39
C GLY A 112 -8.00 -2.07 -4.03
N PRO A 113 -8.78 -2.59 -4.99
CA PRO A 113 -9.94 -3.43 -4.70
C PRO A 113 -9.58 -4.72 -3.95
N ALA A 114 -8.46 -5.35 -4.24
CA ALA A 114 -8.02 -6.55 -3.53
C ALA A 114 -7.67 -6.26 -2.07
N SER A 115 -6.96 -5.17 -1.81
CA SER A 115 -6.62 -4.72 -0.45
C SER A 115 -7.87 -4.39 0.36
N VAL A 116 -8.81 -3.64 -0.22
CA VAL A 116 -10.09 -3.30 0.42
C VAL A 116 -10.91 -4.56 0.75
N ARG A 117 -11.03 -5.49 -0.18
CA ARG A 117 -11.71 -6.76 0.06
C ARG A 117 -11.08 -7.50 1.23
N TYR A 118 -9.76 -7.69 1.18
CA TYR A 118 -9.03 -8.37 2.25
C TYR A 118 -9.18 -7.65 3.60
N ALA A 119 -9.05 -6.32 3.63
CA ALA A 119 -9.18 -5.54 4.85
C ALA A 119 -10.56 -5.71 5.49
N ARG A 120 -11.62 -5.70 4.70
CA ARG A 120 -13.00 -5.96 5.18
C ARG A 120 -13.14 -7.35 5.80
N GLU A 121 -12.59 -8.38 5.16
CA GLU A 121 -12.61 -9.76 5.65
C GLU A 121 -11.74 -9.93 6.90
N HIS A 122 -10.54 -9.36 6.89
CA HIS A 122 -9.55 -9.47 7.97
C HIS A 122 -9.98 -8.73 9.25
N CYS A 123 -10.74 -7.65 9.11
CA CYS A 123 -11.19 -6.82 10.23
C CYS A 123 -12.60 -7.19 10.74
N VAL A 124 -13.18 -8.30 10.29
CA VAL A 124 -14.49 -8.73 10.80
C VAL A 124 -14.49 -8.87 12.32
N GLY A 125 -15.48 -8.25 12.96
CA GLY A 125 -15.61 -8.26 14.43
C GLY A 125 -14.75 -7.24 15.16
N LEU A 126 -13.96 -6.42 14.44
CA LEU A 126 -13.22 -5.30 14.98
C LEU A 126 -13.95 -3.98 14.68
N PRO A 127 -13.74 -2.91 15.49
CA PRO A 127 -14.32 -1.59 15.22
C PRO A 127 -13.59 -0.89 14.05
N VAL A 128 -13.68 -1.48 12.87
CA VAL A 128 -13.04 -1.01 11.62
C VAL A 128 -14.08 -0.88 10.53
N GLU A 129 -14.11 0.26 9.86
CA GLU A 129 -14.89 0.51 8.66
C GLU A 129 -13.95 0.78 7.49
N ILE A 130 -14.10 0.04 6.37
CA ILE A 130 -13.20 0.16 5.21
C ILE A 130 -13.97 0.67 4.00
N HIS A 131 -13.51 1.77 3.44
CA HIS A 131 -14.01 2.39 2.23
C HIS A 131 -13.03 2.22 1.07
N GLN A 132 -13.60 2.07 -0.12
CA GLN A 132 -12.83 2.13 -1.37
C GLN A 132 -12.99 3.52 -1.97
N GLY A 133 -11.87 4.19 -2.23
CA GLY A 133 -11.85 5.54 -2.80
C GLY A 133 -10.45 6.07 -3.04
#